data_4c1e977f6ab8537c8c0e00bbb4762c84
#
_entry.id   4c1e977f6ab8537c8c0e00bbb4762c84
#
_cell.length_a   1.000
_cell.length_b   1.000
_cell.length_c   1.000
_cell.angle_alpha   90.00
_cell.angle_beta   90.00
_cell.angle_gamma   90.00
#
_symmetry.space_group_name_H-M   'P 1'
#
loop_
_entity.id
_entity.type
_entity.pdbx_description
1 polymer ?
#
loop_
_entity_poly.entity_id
_entity_poly.type
_entity_poly.pdbx_seq_one_letter_code
_entity_poly.pdbx_strand_id
1 'polypeptide(L)'
;VILLLNAGHEATVNTIGNSIVTLANNNIDTLNLDKKYNIKNIIEELIRFDSPLQFFQRWVLDDDYVGGVEVKKHSKVAILLGSANRDADSFAEPDQINFKRSNLSHTSFGGGVHFCLGAHLARLELEVSFNNLFSNSILLESQPERTGAFGIRGYKKIEVKI
;
A
#
# COMPACT_ATOMS: atom_id res chain seq x y z
N VAL A 1 -10.85 -13.24 16.77
CA VAL A 1 -10.04 -14.17 15.96
C VAL A 1 -10.31 -13.95 14.46
N ILE A 2 -11.56 -14.00 13.99
CA ILE A 2 -11.89 -13.86 12.55
C ILE A 2 -11.39 -12.52 11.98
N LEU A 3 -11.64 -11.40 12.65
CA LEU A 3 -11.16 -10.09 12.22
C LEU A 3 -9.63 -10.04 12.09
N LEU A 4 -8.92 -10.65 13.04
CA LEU A 4 -7.45 -10.66 13.01
C LEU A 4 -6.89 -11.46 11.83
N LEU A 5 -7.52 -12.61 11.52
CA LEU A 5 -7.13 -13.43 10.37
C LEU A 5 -7.38 -12.70 9.05
N ASN A 6 -8.58 -12.12 8.87
CA ASN A 6 -8.92 -11.41 7.63
C ASN A 6 -8.04 -10.16 7.44
N ALA A 7 -7.86 -9.36 8.48
CA ALA A 7 -7.03 -8.15 8.40
C ALA A 7 -5.57 -8.45 8.13
N GLY A 8 -5.03 -9.55 8.70
CA GLY A 8 -3.63 -9.94 8.50
C GLY A 8 -3.36 -10.55 7.12
N HIS A 9 -4.34 -11.25 6.54
CA HIS A 9 -4.14 -11.96 5.29
C HIS A 9 -4.34 -11.08 4.03
N GLU A 10 -5.52 -10.48 3.91
CA GLU A 10 -5.96 -9.87 2.65
C GLU A 10 -5.09 -8.66 2.25
N ALA A 11 -4.74 -7.82 3.21
CA ALA A 11 -3.93 -6.63 2.93
C ALA A 11 -2.50 -6.99 2.49
N THR A 12 -1.87 -7.98 3.12
CA THR A 12 -0.50 -8.41 2.78
C THR A 12 -0.44 -9.07 1.41
N VAL A 13 -1.38 -9.97 1.10
CA VAL A 13 -1.48 -10.63 -0.22
C VAL A 13 -1.68 -9.60 -1.33
N ASN A 14 -2.60 -8.65 -1.13
CA ASN A 14 -2.82 -7.58 -2.10
C ASN A 14 -1.60 -6.66 -2.24
N THR A 15 -0.86 -6.39 -1.15
CA THR A 15 0.39 -5.62 -1.23
C THR A 15 1.43 -6.30 -2.12
N ILE A 16 1.62 -7.61 -1.97
CA ILE A 16 2.56 -8.38 -2.81
C ILE A 16 2.13 -8.30 -4.28
N GLY A 17 0.87 -8.60 -4.57
CA GLY A 17 0.34 -8.55 -5.93
C GLY A 17 0.41 -7.16 -6.56
N ASN A 18 -0.01 -6.12 -5.83
CA ASN A 18 0.09 -4.73 -6.27
C ASN A 18 1.54 -4.34 -6.57
N SER A 19 2.48 -4.79 -5.73
CA SER A 19 3.91 -4.50 -5.89
C SER A 19 4.48 -5.12 -7.16
N ILE A 20 4.19 -6.40 -7.44
CA ILE A 20 4.63 -7.09 -8.66
C ILE A 20 4.14 -6.33 -9.91
N VAL A 21 2.85 -6.02 -9.96
CA VAL A 21 2.27 -5.30 -11.10
C VAL A 21 2.82 -3.88 -11.21
N THR A 22 3.02 -3.22 -10.08
CA THR A 22 3.62 -1.88 -10.03
C THR A 22 5.04 -1.88 -10.58
N LEU A 23 5.89 -2.82 -10.18
CA LEU A 23 7.27 -2.94 -10.66
C LEU A 23 7.27 -3.20 -12.18
N ALA A 24 6.48 -4.16 -12.65
CA ALA A 24 6.39 -4.50 -14.06
C ALA A 24 5.90 -3.32 -14.93
N ASN A 25 4.83 -2.63 -14.51
CA ASN A 25 4.28 -1.49 -15.25
C ASN A 25 5.22 -0.26 -15.29
N ASN A 26 6.17 -0.18 -14.37
CA ASN A 26 7.20 0.85 -14.36
C ASN A 26 8.54 0.38 -14.97
N ASN A 27 8.56 -0.79 -15.62
CA ASN A 27 9.76 -1.38 -16.24
C ASN A 27 10.92 -1.55 -15.25
N ILE A 28 10.62 -1.87 -14.00
CA ILE A 28 11.62 -2.10 -12.95
C ILE A 28 11.88 -3.61 -12.89
N ASP A 29 13.09 -4.01 -13.27
CA ASP A 29 13.52 -5.40 -13.15
C ASP A 29 13.63 -5.80 -11.68
N THR A 30 13.00 -6.90 -11.33
CA THR A 30 13.01 -7.45 -9.96
C THR A 30 14.31 -8.13 -9.61
N LEU A 31 15.06 -8.63 -10.60
CA LEU A 31 16.30 -9.38 -10.36
C LEU A 31 17.33 -8.56 -9.58
N ASN A 32 17.69 -9.04 -8.41
CA ASN A 32 18.65 -8.42 -7.50
C ASN A 32 18.28 -6.96 -7.09
N LEU A 33 17.00 -6.63 -7.06
CA LEU A 33 16.54 -5.29 -6.67
C LEU A 33 16.95 -4.95 -5.23
N ASP A 34 16.89 -5.93 -4.33
CA ASP A 34 17.34 -5.88 -2.92
C ASP A 34 18.84 -5.62 -2.78
N LYS A 35 19.65 -5.97 -3.77
CA LYS A 35 21.09 -5.66 -3.80
C LYS A 35 21.39 -4.24 -4.28
N LYS A 36 20.47 -3.63 -5.03
CA LYS A 36 20.59 -2.25 -5.54
C LYS A 36 20.07 -1.22 -4.54
N TYR A 37 19.05 -1.58 -3.77
CA TYR A 37 18.37 -0.69 -2.84
C TYR A 37 18.10 -1.39 -1.51
N ASN A 38 17.97 -0.63 -0.43
CA ASN A 38 17.58 -1.18 0.87
C ASN A 38 16.17 -1.78 0.79
N ILE A 39 16.02 -3.05 1.17
CA ILE A 39 14.76 -3.78 1.09
C ILE A 39 13.61 -3.07 1.84
N LYS A 40 13.90 -2.45 2.97
CA LYS A 40 12.90 -1.69 3.74
C LYS A 40 12.39 -0.49 2.96
N ASN A 41 13.27 0.22 2.26
CA ASN A 41 12.87 1.36 1.43
C ASN A 41 12.05 0.90 0.22
N ILE A 42 12.38 -0.24 -0.37
CA ILE A 42 11.57 -0.85 -1.45
C ILE A 42 10.17 -1.12 -0.94
N ILE A 43 10.03 -1.78 0.20
CA ILE A 43 8.75 -2.15 0.80
C ILE A 43 7.90 -0.90 1.10
N GLU A 44 8.44 0.07 1.82
CA GLU A 44 7.69 1.27 2.20
C GLU A 44 7.26 2.07 0.95
N GLU A 45 8.12 2.19 -0.06
CA GLU A 45 7.77 2.90 -1.29
C GLU A 45 6.69 2.15 -2.10
N LEU A 46 6.74 0.83 -2.19
CA LEU A 46 5.71 0.04 -2.87
C LEU A 46 4.37 0.11 -2.13
N ILE A 47 4.37 0.05 -0.79
CA ILE A 47 3.17 0.23 0.03
C ILE A 47 2.60 1.65 -0.15
N ARG A 48 3.46 2.68 -0.19
CA ARG A 48 3.03 4.06 -0.44
C ARG A 48 2.39 4.18 -1.82
N PHE A 49 3.08 3.64 -2.85
CA PHE A 49 2.72 3.85 -4.25
C PHE A 49 1.40 3.18 -4.63
N ASP A 50 1.14 1.94 -4.22
CA ASP A 50 -0.12 1.23 -4.47
C ASP A 50 -0.62 0.52 -3.20
N SER A 51 -1.03 1.33 -2.22
CA SER A 51 -1.58 0.85 -0.96
C SER A 51 -2.79 -0.05 -1.18
N PRO A 52 -2.88 -1.23 -0.55
CA PRO A 52 -4.06 -2.08 -0.65
C PRO A 52 -5.29 -1.43 -0.03
N LEU A 53 -5.14 -0.75 1.11
CA LEU A 53 -6.22 -0.01 1.76
C LEU A 53 -6.27 1.41 1.21
N GLN A 54 -7.38 1.75 0.54
CA GLN A 54 -7.56 3.03 -0.12
C GLN A 54 -8.19 4.08 0.78
N PHE A 55 -9.06 3.67 1.71
CA PHE A 55 -9.70 4.60 2.63
C PHE A 55 -10.19 3.93 3.91
N PHE A 56 -10.37 4.74 4.95
CA PHE A 56 -11.14 4.40 6.14
C PHE A 56 -12.29 5.39 6.34
N GLN A 57 -13.33 4.95 7.04
CA GLN A 57 -14.44 5.81 7.46
C GLN A 57 -14.42 6.03 8.97
N ARG A 58 -14.86 7.21 9.38
CA ARG A 58 -15.12 7.55 10.79
C ARG A 58 -16.51 8.15 10.93
N TRP A 59 -17.21 7.75 11.97
CA TRP A 59 -18.43 8.42 12.39
C TRP A 59 -18.07 9.68 13.18
N VAL A 60 -18.76 10.78 12.90
CA VAL A 60 -18.65 12.01 13.66
C VAL A 60 -19.55 11.88 14.89
N LEU A 61 -18.93 11.92 16.07
CA LEU A 61 -19.65 11.72 17.33
C LEU A 61 -20.31 13.00 17.85
N ASP A 62 -19.72 14.16 17.57
CA ASP A 62 -20.21 15.49 17.86
C ASP A 62 -19.85 16.44 16.72
N ASP A 63 -20.57 17.57 16.60
CA ASP A 63 -20.26 18.59 15.58
C ASP A 63 -18.78 19.00 15.69
N ASP A 64 -18.07 19.02 14.57
CA ASP A 64 -16.62 19.30 14.54
C ASP A 64 -16.23 19.92 13.19
N TYR A 65 -14.94 20.24 13.03
CA TYR A 65 -14.35 20.74 11.78
C TYR A 65 -13.25 19.81 11.29
N VAL A 66 -13.31 19.44 10.02
CA VAL A 66 -12.26 18.65 9.36
C VAL A 66 -11.76 19.43 8.14
N GLY A 67 -10.47 19.81 8.15
CA GLY A 67 -9.88 20.59 7.07
C GLY A 67 -10.59 21.94 6.83
N GLY A 68 -11.12 22.57 7.89
CA GLY A 68 -11.87 23.82 7.82
C GLY A 68 -13.34 23.68 7.36
N VAL A 69 -13.80 22.48 7.10
CA VAL A 69 -15.21 22.18 6.73
C VAL A 69 -15.97 21.69 7.95
N GLU A 70 -17.12 22.29 8.23
CA GLU A 70 -18.00 21.86 9.31
C GLU A 70 -18.57 20.46 8.99
N VAL A 71 -18.45 19.52 9.94
CA VAL A 71 -19.00 18.18 9.88
C VAL A 71 -19.98 17.96 11.01
N LYS A 72 -21.17 17.49 10.68
CA LYS A 72 -22.25 17.32 11.67
C LYS A 72 -22.18 15.96 12.35
N LYS A 73 -22.61 15.94 13.59
CA LYS A 73 -22.85 14.71 14.36
C LYS A 73 -23.63 13.68 13.53
N HIS A 74 -23.23 12.42 13.66
CA HIS A 74 -23.76 11.26 12.92
C HIS A 74 -23.48 11.25 11.41
N SER A 75 -22.72 12.19 10.88
CA SER A 75 -22.19 12.09 9.51
C SER A 75 -20.99 11.12 9.45
N LYS A 76 -20.57 10.76 8.25
CA LYS A 76 -19.36 9.95 8.00
C LYS A 76 -18.31 10.77 7.30
N VAL A 77 -17.09 10.66 7.76
CA VAL A 77 -15.91 11.21 7.09
C VAL A 77 -15.09 10.06 6.51
N ALA A 78 -14.73 10.16 5.23
CA ALA A 78 -13.82 9.24 4.58
C ALA A 78 -12.40 9.82 4.61
N ILE A 79 -11.46 9.03 5.11
CA ILE A 79 -10.02 9.35 5.15
C ILE A 79 -9.37 8.60 3.99
N LEU A 80 -8.93 9.30 2.95
CA LEU A 80 -8.42 8.73 1.71
C LEU A 80 -6.92 8.45 1.83
N LEU A 81 -6.54 7.26 2.30
CA LEU A 81 -5.15 6.88 2.54
C LEU A 81 -4.35 6.81 1.24
N GLY A 82 -4.91 6.20 0.20
CA GLY A 82 -4.25 6.10 -1.10
C GLY A 82 -3.99 7.47 -1.74
N SER A 83 -4.92 8.42 -1.58
CA SER A 83 -4.74 9.79 -2.05
C SER A 83 -3.68 10.54 -1.24
N ALA A 84 -3.72 10.43 0.09
CA ALA A 84 -2.74 11.07 0.96
C ALA A 84 -1.30 10.59 0.68
N ASN A 85 -1.14 9.33 0.29
CA ASN A 85 0.16 8.78 -0.12
C ASN A 85 0.68 9.31 -1.46
N ARG A 86 -0.15 10.01 -2.21
CA ARG A 86 0.15 10.66 -3.51
C ARG A 86 0.06 12.18 -3.43
N ASP A 87 0.01 12.74 -2.24
CA ASP A 87 -0.02 14.19 -2.02
C ASP A 87 1.34 14.81 -2.34
N ALA A 88 1.36 15.77 -3.27
CA ALA A 88 2.57 16.46 -3.71
C ALA A 88 3.16 17.38 -2.64
N ASP A 89 2.36 17.85 -1.68
CA ASP A 89 2.84 18.62 -0.55
C ASP A 89 3.63 17.75 0.46
N SER A 90 3.36 16.45 0.47
CA SER A 90 4.01 15.49 1.37
C SER A 90 5.12 14.68 0.68
N PHE A 91 4.97 14.40 -0.61
CA PHE A 91 5.89 13.54 -1.38
C PHE A 91 6.29 14.22 -2.70
N ALA A 92 7.56 14.57 -2.84
CA ALA A 92 8.06 15.05 -4.13
C ALA A 92 7.87 13.99 -5.22
N GLU A 93 7.34 14.38 -6.38
CA GLU A 93 7.05 13.47 -7.50
C GLU A 93 6.27 12.21 -7.05
N PRO A 94 5.05 12.38 -6.45
CA PRO A 94 4.34 11.30 -5.77
C PRO A 94 3.94 10.14 -6.70
N ASP A 95 3.83 10.40 -7.99
CA ASP A 95 3.47 9.43 -9.02
C ASP A 95 4.66 8.68 -9.62
N GLN A 96 5.87 8.95 -9.12
CA GLN A 96 7.08 8.22 -9.48
C GLN A 96 7.53 7.31 -8.34
N ILE A 97 8.02 6.11 -8.68
CA ILE A 97 8.63 5.20 -7.74
C ILE A 97 10.07 5.66 -7.48
N ASN A 98 10.40 5.86 -6.22
CA ASN A 98 11.75 6.25 -5.83
C ASN A 98 12.19 5.53 -4.56
N PHE A 99 12.95 4.46 -4.69
CA PHE A 99 13.50 3.68 -3.56
C PHE A 99 14.57 4.42 -2.75
N LYS A 100 14.97 5.62 -3.17
CA LYS A 100 15.87 6.52 -2.43
C LYS A 100 15.12 7.67 -1.78
N ARG A 101 13.80 7.62 -1.72
CA ARG A 101 12.98 8.66 -1.11
C ARG A 101 13.36 8.84 0.36
N SER A 102 13.60 10.07 0.77
CA SER A 102 13.97 10.40 2.15
C SER A 102 12.77 10.38 3.10
N ASN A 103 11.59 10.79 2.61
CA ASN A 103 10.34 10.71 3.37
C ASN A 103 9.53 9.47 2.96
N LEU A 104 9.44 8.50 3.86
CA LEU A 104 8.67 7.27 3.71
C LEU A 104 7.51 7.20 4.72
N SER A 105 7.12 8.35 5.30
CA SER A 105 6.03 8.44 6.27
C SER A 105 4.66 8.40 5.58
N HIS A 106 4.34 7.27 4.95
CA HIS A 106 3.05 7.06 4.31
C HIS A 106 1.94 6.69 5.31
N THR A 107 0.69 6.88 4.91
CA THR A 107 -0.49 6.67 5.76
C THR A 107 -1.12 5.28 5.63
N SER A 108 -0.54 4.36 4.85
CA SER A 108 -1.13 3.04 4.53
C SER A 108 -1.44 2.18 5.76
N PHE A 109 -0.71 2.35 6.85
CA PHE A 109 -0.97 1.68 8.14
C PHE A 109 -1.84 2.51 9.09
N GLY A 110 -2.42 3.61 8.60
CA GLY A 110 -3.20 4.53 9.42
C GLY A 110 -2.33 5.35 10.37
N GLY A 111 -2.92 5.82 11.47
CA GLY A 111 -2.23 6.66 12.47
C GLY A 111 -2.96 6.72 13.81
N GLY A 112 -2.29 7.31 14.82
CA GLY A 112 -2.82 7.49 16.16
C GLY A 112 -3.13 6.16 16.86
N VAL A 113 -4.17 6.15 17.68
CA VAL A 113 -4.60 4.98 18.49
C VAL A 113 -5.06 3.80 17.64
N HIS A 114 -5.37 4.02 16.37
CA HIS A 114 -5.77 3.00 15.41
C HIS A 114 -4.66 2.62 14.41
N PHE A 115 -3.41 2.99 14.69
CA PHE A 115 -2.29 2.52 13.88
C PHE A 115 -2.33 0.99 13.77
N CYS A 116 -2.02 0.46 12.60
CA CYS A 116 -2.11 -0.97 12.31
C CYS A 116 -1.32 -1.81 13.33
N LEU A 117 -2.02 -2.68 14.05
CA LEU A 117 -1.42 -3.58 15.04
C LEU A 117 -0.41 -4.54 14.38
N GLY A 118 -0.70 -5.00 13.16
CA GLY A 118 0.12 -5.94 12.41
C GLY A 118 1.22 -5.30 11.56
N ALA A 119 1.46 -3.99 11.64
CA ALA A 119 2.39 -3.29 10.74
C ALA A 119 3.81 -3.86 10.74
N HIS A 120 4.31 -4.32 11.89
CA HIS A 120 5.63 -4.94 12.00
C HIS A 120 5.66 -6.33 11.36
N LEU A 121 4.61 -7.13 11.58
CA LEU A 121 4.48 -8.46 10.99
C LEU A 121 4.34 -8.35 9.46
N ALA A 122 3.48 -7.47 8.97
CA ALA A 122 3.29 -7.25 7.53
C ALA A 122 4.61 -6.86 6.83
N ARG A 123 5.41 -5.97 7.44
CA ARG A 123 6.73 -5.62 6.92
C ARG A 123 7.69 -6.81 6.86
N LEU A 124 7.67 -7.65 7.88
CA LEU A 124 8.50 -8.87 7.92
C LEU A 124 8.06 -9.88 6.84
N GLU A 125 6.76 -10.09 6.69
CA GLU A 125 6.19 -10.96 5.64
C GLU A 125 6.57 -10.46 4.24
N LEU A 126 6.49 -9.16 4.01
CA LEU A 126 6.90 -8.54 2.74
C LEU A 126 8.41 -8.66 2.51
N GLU A 127 9.24 -8.46 3.55
CA GLU A 127 10.69 -8.60 3.46
C GLU A 127 11.09 -10.03 3.06
N VAL A 128 10.52 -11.04 3.71
CA VAL A 128 10.77 -12.45 3.37
C VAL A 128 10.28 -12.78 1.96
N SER A 129 9.09 -12.31 1.59
CA SER A 129 8.50 -12.54 0.27
C SER A 129 9.33 -11.90 -0.83
N PHE A 130 9.72 -10.64 -0.68
CA PHE A 130 10.48 -9.91 -1.70
C PHE A 130 11.93 -10.38 -1.82
N ASN A 131 12.58 -10.78 -0.75
CA ASN A 131 13.92 -11.38 -0.83
C ASN A 131 13.90 -12.66 -1.69
N ASN A 132 12.82 -13.45 -1.62
CA ASN A 132 12.67 -14.62 -2.50
C ASN A 132 12.31 -14.22 -3.94
N LEU A 133 11.38 -13.27 -4.13
CA LEU A 133 10.95 -12.82 -5.44
C LEU A 133 12.08 -12.15 -6.22
N PHE A 134 12.91 -11.33 -5.57
CA PHE A 134 14.02 -10.60 -6.21
C PHE A 134 15.23 -11.49 -6.56
N SER A 135 15.17 -12.77 -6.27
CA SER A 135 16.10 -13.75 -6.83
C SER A 135 15.84 -14.05 -8.31
N ASN A 136 14.72 -13.56 -8.86
CA ASN A 136 14.28 -13.82 -10.23
C ASN A 136 13.86 -12.52 -10.92
N SER A 137 13.92 -12.53 -12.25
CA SER A 137 13.27 -11.52 -13.08
C SER A 137 11.82 -11.93 -13.30
N ILE A 138 10.88 -11.13 -12.82
CA ILE A 138 9.44 -11.42 -12.89
C ILE A 138 8.81 -10.59 -14.01
N LEU A 139 8.20 -11.26 -14.96
CA LEU A 139 7.49 -10.65 -16.08
C LEU A 139 6.01 -10.96 -16.00
N LEU A 140 5.15 -9.98 -16.27
CA LEU A 140 3.71 -10.22 -16.42
C LEU A 140 3.47 -10.92 -17.77
N GLU A 141 2.71 -12.02 -17.76
CA GLU A 141 2.25 -12.68 -19.00
C GLU A 141 1.11 -11.91 -19.67
N SER A 142 0.31 -11.20 -18.86
CA SER A 142 -0.81 -10.37 -19.32
C SER A 142 -1.06 -9.22 -18.34
N GLN A 143 -1.80 -8.20 -18.76
CA GLN A 143 -2.25 -7.13 -17.84
C GLN A 143 -3.35 -7.69 -16.93
N PRO A 144 -3.13 -7.74 -15.61
CA PRO A 144 -4.09 -8.32 -14.69
C PRO A 144 -5.28 -7.40 -14.43
N GLU A 145 -6.46 -8.00 -14.26
CA GLU A 145 -7.69 -7.29 -13.97
C GLU A 145 -7.80 -6.97 -12.47
N ARG A 146 -8.11 -5.70 -12.14
CA ARG A 146 -8.42 -5.29 -10.76
C ARG A 146 -9.68 -5.98 -10.24
N THR A 147 -9.75 -6.22 -8.94
CA THR A 147 -10.95 -6.80 -8.29
C THR A 147 -12.19 -5.93 -8.41
N GLY A 148 -12.03 -4.62 -8.68
CA GLY A 148 -13.11 -3.63 -8.69
C GLY A 148 -13.53 -3.15 -7.30
N ALA A 149 -13.00 -3.73 -6.22
CA ALA A 149 -13.24 -3.27 -4.86
C ALA A 149 -12.49 -1.95 -4.60
N PHE A 150 -13.23 -0.93 -4.15
CA PHE A 150 -12.61 0.38 -3.87
C PHE A 150 -11.89 0.40 -2.52
N GLY A 151 -12.42 -0.26 -1.51
CA GLY A 151 -11.87 -0.20 -0.14
C GLY A 151 -10.54 -0.95 0.01
N ILE A 152 -10.49 -2.17 -0.51
CA ILE A 152 -9.27 -3.00 -0.57
C ILE A 152 -8.94 -3.24 -2.02
N ARG A 153 -7.86 -2.64 -2.47
CA ARG A 153 -7.42 -2.65 -3.87
C ARG A 153 -6.46 -3.81 -4.12
N GLY A 154 -6.80 -4.61 -5.12
CA GLY A 154 -5.98 -5.75 -5.52
C GLY A 154 -6.34 -6.25 -6.92
N TYR A 155 -5.83 -7.39 -7.29
CA TYR A 155 -6.06 -8.05 -8.57
C TYR A 155 -6.76 -9.39 -8.38
N LYS A 156 -7.61 -9.79 -9.34
CA LYS A 156 -8.30 -11.09 -9.32
C LYS A 156 -7.32 -12.25 -9.48
N LYS A 157 -6.37 -12.09 -10.40
CA LYS A 157 -5.31 -13.04 -10.73
C LYS A 157 -4.14 -12.28 -11.33
N ILE A 158 -2.93 -12.72 -11.05
CA ILE A 158 -1.70 -12.19 -11.66
C ILE A 158 -0.92 -13.40 -12.21
N GLU A 159 -0.74 -13.45 -13.51
CA GLU A 159 0.04 -14.47 -14.18
C GLU A 159 1.43 -13.93 -14.48
N VAL A 160 2.44 -14.63 -14.01
CA VAL A 160 3.84 -14.21 -14.13
C VAL A 160 4.69 -15.34 -14.71
N LYS A 161 5.68 -14.94 -15.47
CA LYS A 161 6.81 -15.77 -15.89
C LYS A 161 8.03 -15.39 -15.03
N ILE A 162 8.70 -16.42 -14.54
CA ILE A 162 9.92 -16.32 -13.72
C ILE A 162 11.09 -16.86 -14.50
#